data_bacfdbffd70f1e0021ff02d68e8dbcc5
#
_entry.id   bacfdbffd70f1e0021ff02d68e8dbcc5
#
_cell.length_a   1.000
_cell.length_b   1.000
_cell.length_c   1.000
_cell.angle_alpha   90.00
_cell.angle_beta   90.00
_cell.angle_gamma   90.00
#
_symmetry.space_group_name_H-M   'P 1'
#
loop_
_entity.id
_entity.type
_entity.pdbx_description
1 polymer ?
#
loop_
_entity_poly.entity_id
_entity_poly.type
_entity_poly.pdbx_seq_one_letter_code
_entity_poly.pdbx_strand_id
1 'polypeptide(L)'
;MRFNDELKELIKIKQPIIHIRSELEKECLVSLLNITEDESISLYTYDPLNFIGCEEVEITEAKGIKRTKIYLTDEYDNEIDINSVGRLNDFFTDIVGSKRAIILLNDFQILSGTSPMYNRLVRIYGEKKQSERNITFVVLSNNYESPKELDHLTYVIDYDNPSAKDIKAFLIEYGAVNNVSEFDNEENAMSLAKKLVGFNYNEILMMLNRSINRLGRIDLKVIEEERLQEITKTSMLNIKKTNKTLDDVGGNGRFKDYIKEVELCMTDEAKELGLTPKGHLALGIAGSAKTFTAEALAASWNVPFIKLELNKILSKFAGESEKNMAKALELIRSCAPCVCLIDEVEKVLGGYKSSNQSDSGAIARCFALVLDFLAENDNGVYVVMTSNNVEQLPPELTRSGRLDATFYFGLPNKEERKEIFNIHLSKYNASLTESRLDKIAKKTDGYTGAEIEQIVKSAVRKAYIKKIKENSDKLNVSLSLLEKATEEVIPISKSSKEKIDALELWANGRALKSSYEESDKLTLEDMEEIPSLEVN
;
A
#
# COMPACT_ATOMS: atom_id res chain seq x y z
N MET A 1 -23.28 -2.95 2.18
CA MET A 1 -24.33 -1.91 1.92
C MET A 1 -23.60 -0.73 1.33
N ARG A 2 -24.05 -0.09 0.24
CA ARG A 2 -23.34 1.09 -0.29
C ARG A 2 -23.51 2.26 0.67
N PHE A 3 -22.50 3.10 0.82
CA PHE A 3 -22.51 4.29 1.68
C PHE A 3 -23.80 5.10 1.59
N ASN A 4 -24.28 5.40 0.38
CA ASN A 4 -25.52 6.16 0.17
C ASN A 4 -26.76 5.45 0.67
N ASP A 5 -26.84 4.12 0.58
CA ASP A 5 -27.99 3.34 1.08
C ASP A 5 -28.02 3.36 2.61
N GLU A 6 -26.86 3.18 3.25
CA GLU A 6 -26.72 3.22 4.70
C GLU A 6 -27.00 4.63 5.24
N LEU A 7 -26.45 5.66 4.60
CA LEU A 7 -26.71 7.06 4.96
C LEU A 7 -28.20 7.39 4.84
N LYS A 8 -28.86 6.96 3.76
CA LYS A 8 -30.30 7.15 3.55
C LYS A 8 -31.13 6.45 4.62
N GLU A 9 -30.74 5.23 5.00
CA GLU A 9 -31.40 4.50 6.09
C GLU A 9 -31.25 5.22 7.43
N LEU A 10 -30.05 5.66 7.79
CA LEU A 10 -29.77 6.40 9.03
C LEU A 10 -30.58 7.71 9.10
N ILE A 11 -30.68 8.43 7.99
CA ILE A 11 -31.50 9.63 7.91
C ILE A 11 -32.99 9.31 8.10
N LYS A 12 -33.47 8.23 7.48
CA LYS A 12 -34.89 7.81 7.63
C LYS A 12 -35.28 7.45 9.06
N ILE A 13 -34.41 6.73 9.77
CA ILE A 13 -34.63 6.38 11.17
C ILE A 13 -34.40 7.55 12.13
N LYS A 14 -34.05 8.72 11.61
CA LYS A 14 -33.73 9.92 12.38
C LYS A 14 -32.59 9.70 13.38
N GLN A 15 -31.50 9.10 12.91
CA GLN A 15 -30.29 8.96 13.72
C GLN A 15 -29.86 10.33 14.26
N PRO A 16 -29.57 10.48 15.58
CA PRO A 16 -29.25 11.77 16.15
C PRO A 16 -28.01 12.41 15.57
N ILE A 17 -26.91 11.65 15.55
CA ILE A 17 -25.61 12.10 15.07
C ILE A 17 -25.07 11.03 14.11
N ILE A 18 -24.66 11.44 12.94
CA ILE A 18 -23.98 10.60 11.94
C ILE A 18 -22.58 11.16 11.77
N HIS A 19 -21.59 10.39 12.14
CA HIS A 19 -20.20 10.74 11.88
C HIS A 19 -19.75 10.03 10.59
N ILE A 20 -19.52 10.81 9.54
CA ILE A 20 -18.96 10.32 8.27
C ILE A 20 -17.45 10.46 8.32
N ARG A 21 -16.74 9.34 8.34
CA ARG A 21 -15.28 9.35 8.26
C ARG A 21 -14.84 9.59 6.81
N SER A 22 -14.54 10.83 6.49
CA SER A 22 -14.07 11.27 5.18
C SER A 22 -13.36 12.60 5.26
N GLU A 23 -12.41 12.83 4.36
CA GLU A 23 -11.80 14.15 4.07
C GLU A 23 -12.47 14.82 2.86
N LEU A 24 -13.43 14.15 2.23
CA LEU A 24 -14.06 14.56 0.99
C LEU A 24 -15.38 15.29 1.29
N GLU A 25 -15.29 16.51 1.82
CA GLU A 25 -16.46 17.30 2.20
C GLU A 25 -17.44 17.47 1.04
N LYS A 26 -16.91 17.74 -0.16
CA LYS A 26 -17.72 18.05 -1.34
C LYS A 26 -18.54 16.86 -1.82
N GLU A 27 -17.96 15.69 -1.84
CA GLU A 27 -18.61 14.43 -2.25
C GLU A 27 -19.65 13.99 -1.23
N CYS A 28 -19.33 14.10 0.06
CA CYS A 28 -20.29 13.83 1.13
C CYS A 28 -21.46 14.82 1.10
N LEU A 29 -21.18 16.09 0.83
CA LEU A 29 -22.21 17.12 0.69
C LEU A 29 -23.15 16.82 -0.49
N VAL A 30 -22.63 16.40 -1.65
CA VAL A 30 -23.45 15.99 -2.81
C VAL A 30 -24.30 14.78 -2.46
N SER A 31 -23.76 13.80 -1.74
CA SER A 31 -24.54 12.63 -1.29
C SER A 31 -25.67 13.02 -0.35
N LEU A 32 -25.41 13.93 0.59
CA LEU A 32 -26.44 14.47 1.49
C LEU A 32 -27.52 15.25 0.72
N LEU A 33 -27.13 16.10 -0.23
CA LEU A 33 -28.06 16.87 -1.05
C LEU A 33 -28.99 15.98 -1.86
N ASN A 34 -28.50 14.95 -2.51
CA ASN A 34 -29.32 14.01 -3.27
C ASN A 34 -30.35 13.31 -2.38
N ILE A 35 -29.97 12.96 -1.14
CA ILE A 35 -30.91 12.33 -0.18
C ILE A 35 -31.94 13.34 0.33
N THR A 36 -31.53 14.59 0.56
CA THR A 36 -32.44 15.64 1.06
C THR A 36 -33.48 16.06 0.03
N GLU A 37 -33.15 16.11 -1.25
CA GLU A 37 -34.13 16.32 -2.34
C GLU A 37 -35.18 15.22 -2.38
N ASP A 38 -34.77 13.95 -2.33
CA ASP A 38 -35.66 12.79 -2.34
C ASP A 38 -36.65 12.79 -1.17
N GLU A 39 -36.26 13.25 0.01
CA GLU A 39 -37.01 13.14 1.26
C GLU A 39 -37.62 14.48 1.71
N SER A 40 -37.47 15.56 0.92
CA SER A 40 -37.94 16.92 1.25
C SER A 40 -37.44 17.42 2.62
N ILE A 41 -36.15 17.25 2.87
CA ILE A 41 -35.44 17.65 4.09
C ILE A 41 -34.53 18.84 3.77
N SER A 42 -34.53 19.88 4.60
CA SER A 42 -33.57 20.98 4.43
C SER A 42 -32.19 20.60 4.93
N LEU A 43 -31.15 20.98 4.19
CA LEU A 43 -29.74 20.80 4.56
C LEU A 43 -29.12 22.13 4.91
N TYR A 44 -28.53 22.20 6.09
CA TYR A 44 -27.81 23.36 6.59
C TYR A 44 -26.36 22.98 6.90
N THR A 45 -25.45 23.91 6.65
CA THR A 45 -24.06 23.83 7.14
C THR A 45 -23.84 24.85 8.23
N TYR A 46 -23.11 24.50 9.28
CA TYR A 46 -22.77 25.38 10.38
C TYR A 46 -21.26 25.43 10.58
N ASP A 47 -20.68 26.62 10.34
CA ASP A 47 -19.26 26.87 10.43
C ASP A 47 -18.98 28.24 11.08
N PRO A 48 -19.02 28.30 12.41
CA PRO A 48 -18.77 29.56 13.12
C PRO A 48 -17.28 29.92 13.21
N LEU A 49 -16.37 28.97 13.05
CA LEU A 49 -14.92 29.21 13.20
C LEU A 49 -14.38 30.03 12.03
N ASN A 50 -14.92 29.82 10.84
CA ASN A 50 -14.56 30.57 9.64
C ASN A 50 -15.43 31.82 9.45
N PHE A 51 -16.20 32.24 10.47
CA PHE A 51 -17.12 33.39 10.44
C PHE A 51 -18.22 33.26 9.37
N ILE A 52 -18.51 32.04 8.91
CA ILE A 52 -19.57 31.77 7.93
C ILE A 52 -20.95 31.73 8.61
N GLY A 53 -21.00 31.15 9.82
CA GLY A 53 -22.24 30.97 10.56
C GLY A 53 -23.05 29.78 10.03
N CYS A 54 -24.34 30.00 9.73
CA CYS A 54 -25.25 28.99 9.21
C CYS A 54 -25.66 29.30 7.77
N GLU A 55 -25.56 28.32 6.90
CA GLU A 55 -25.96 28.41 5.49
C GLU A 55 -26.92 27.29 5.13
N GLU A 56 -27.98 27.62 4.38
CA GLU A 56 -28.82 26.63 3.70
C GLU A 56 -28.15 26.22 2.39
N VAL A 57 -28.14 24.92 2.11
CA VAL A 57 -27.46 24.36 0.95
C VAL A 57 -28.47 23.64 0.08
N GLU A 58 -28.53 24.01 -1.19
CA GLU A 58 -29.48 23.49 -2.18
C GLU A 58 -28.76 23.14 -3.49
N ILE A 59 -29.35 22.21 -4.26
CA ILE A 59 -28.95 21.99 -5.66
C ILE A 59 -29.67 22.99 -6.55
N THR A 60 -28.93 23.62 -7.46
CA THR A 60 -29.52 24.51 -8.48
C THR A 60 -29.93 23.70 -9.71
N GLU A 61 -30.85 24.27 -10.53
CA GLU A 61 -31.30 23.69 -11.81
C GLU A 61 -30.12 23.38 -12.77
N ALA A 62 -29.01 24.11 -12.65
CA ALA A 62 -27.76 23.86 -13.39
C ALA A 62 -26.86 22.79 -12.72
N LYS A 63 -27.38 21.99 -11.77
CA LYS A 63 -26.62 20.99 -10.97
C LYS A 63 -25.41 21.57 -10.21
N GLY A 64 -25.42 22.84 -9.89
CA GLY A 64 -24.46 23.50 -9.02
C GLY A 64 -24.96 23.53 -7.58
N ILE A 65 -24.04 23.69 -6.62
CA ILE A 65 -24.35 23.86 -5.20
C ILE A 65 -24.53 25.35 -4.92
N LYS A 66 -25.71 25.73 -4.44
CA LYS A 66 -26.00 27.08 -3.96
C LYS A 66 -25.94 27.08 -2.44
N ARG A 67 -25.24 28.04 -1.84
CA ARG A 67 -25.21 28.28 -0.41
C ARG A 67 -25.85 29.64 -0.14
N THR A 68 -26.81 29.69 0.76
CA THR A 68 -27.52 30.91 1.13
C THR A 68 -27.34 31.12 2.64
N LYS A 69 -26.69 32.20 3.02
CA LYS A 69 -26.43 32.53 4.43
C LYS A 69 -27.74 32.84 5.14
N ILE A 70 -27.93 32.25 6.33
CA ILE A 70 -29.11 32.43 7.16
C ILE A 70 -28.78 33.40 8.27
N TYR A 71 -29.66 34.36 8.47
CA TYR A 71 -29.62 35.34 9.52
C TYR A 71 -30.81 35.20 10.45
N LEU A 72 -30.64 35.50 11.73
CA LEU A 72 -31.73 35.79 12.64
C LEU A 72 -32.00 37.30 12.60
N THR A 73 -33.21 37.70 12.91
CA THR A 73 -33.57 39.13 13.07
C THR A 73 -33.61 39.50 14.56
N ASP A 74 -33.16 40.69 14.90
CA ASP A 74 -33.32 41.25 16.23
C ASP A 74 -34.70 41.95 16.40
N GLU A 75 -34.92 42.53 17.55
CA GLU A 75 -36.15 43.29 17.90
C GLU A 75 -36.39 44.50 16.96
N TYR A 76 -35.38 44.89 16.14
CA TYR A 76 -35.41 46.02 15.22
C TYR A 76 -35.32 45.58 13.76
N ASP A 77 -35.56 44.31 13.45
CA ASP A 77 -35.44 43.72 12.12
C ASP A 77 -34.02 43.77 11.50
N ASN A 78 -32.99 43.97 12.32
CA ASN A 78 -31.59 43.86 11.82
C ASN A 78 -31.18 42.38 11.72
N GLU A 79 -30.48 42.06 10.65
CA GLU A 79 -29.91 40.71 10.45
C GLU A 79 -28.76 40.43 11.43
N ILE A 80 -28.81 39.29 12.09
CA ILE A 80 -27.81 38.84 13.05
C ILE A 80 -27.28 37.49 12.59
N ASP A 81 -25.94 37.39 12.50
CA ASP A 81 -25.24 36.14 12.17
C ASP A 81 -25.39 35.08 13.25
N ILE A 82 -25.62 33.82 12.81
CA ILE A 82 -25.66 32.62 13.68
C ILE A 82 -24.23 32.12 13.88
N ASN A 83 -23.49 32.72 14.77
CA ASN A 83 -22.07 32.43 15.01
C ASN A 83 -21.73 32.06 16.47
N SER A 84 -22.72 31.78 17.28
CA SER A 84 -22.55 31.39 18.68
C SER A 84 -23.51 30.28 19.09
N VAL A 85 -23.21 29.56 20.18
CA VAL A 85 -24.07 28.49 20.71
C VAL A 85 -25.48 28.98 21.04
N GLY A 86 -25.62 30.19 21.59
CA GLY A 86 -26.92 30.76 21.91
C GLY A 86 -27.75 30.97 20.64
N ARG A 87 -27.19 31.65 19.65
CA ARG A 87 -27.86 31.90 18.36
C ARG A 87 -28.14 30.63 17.58
N LEU A 88 -27.27 29.62 17.68
CA LEU A 88 -27.53 28.31 17.09
C LEU A 88 -28.76 27.63 17.72
N ASN A 89 -28.96 27.79 19.05
CA ASN A 89 -30.17 27.31 19.71
C ASN A 89 -31.43 28.05 19.22
N ASP A 90 -31.35 29.36 19.03
CA ASP A 90 -32.46 30.17 18.49
C ASP A 90 -32.79 29.74 17.05
N PHE A 91 -31.75 29.52 16.24
CA PHE A 91 -31.91 28.97 14.88
C PHE A 91 -32.62 27.60 14.90
N PHE A 92 -32.27 26.69 15.79
CA PHE A 92 -32.91 25.38 15.89
C PHE A 92 -34.39 25.51 16.31
N THR A 93 -34.71 26.53 17.12
CA THR A 93 -36.05 26.75 17.60
C THR A 93 -36.91 27.49 16.59
N ASP A 94 -36.39 28.56 16.01
CA ASP A 94 -37.18 29.52 15.22
C ASP A 94 -37.17 29.18 13.73
N ILE A 95 -36.01 28.81 13.17
CA ILE A 95 -35.85 28.55 11.71
C ILE A 95 -36.20 27.09 11.38
N VAL A 96 -35.59 26.14 12.08
CA VAL A 96 -35.86 24.72 11.83
C VAL A 96 -37.25 24.34 12.38
N GLY A 97 -37.55 24.78 13.60
CA GLY A 97 -38.85 24.56 14.23
C GLY A 97 -39.29 23.09 14.21
N SER A 98 -40.46 22.84 13.58
CA SER A 98 -41.01 21.49 13.39
C SER A 98 -40.58 20.83 12.07
N LYS A 99 -39.88 21.55 11.17
CA LYS A 99 -39.40 21.02 9.90
C LYS A 99 -38.28 20.03 10.15
N ARG A 100 -38.13 19.09 9.24
CA ARG A 100 -37.03 18.14 9.28
C ARG A 100 -35.80 18.74 8.63
N ALA A 101 -34.66 18.65 9.32
CA ALA A 101 -33.41 19.22 8.86
C ALA A 101 -32.21 18.30 9.13
N ILE A 102 -31.25 18.38 8.26
CA ILE A 102 -29.90 17.86 8.47
C ILE A 102 -28.98 19.05 8.69
N ILE A 103 -28.14 19.00 9.72
CA ILE A 103 -27.17 20.05 10.03
C ILE A 103 -25.78 19.46 9.96
N LEU A 104 -25.03 19.86 8.95
CA LEU A 104 -23.62 19.53 8.81
C LEU A 104 -22.80 20.47 9.70
N LEU A 105 -22.14 19.90 10.69
CA LEU A 105 -21.29 20.62 11.64
C LEU A 105 -19.84 20.59 11.16
N ASN A 106 -19.41 21.66 10.51
CA ASN A 106 -18.04 21.83 10.06
C ASN A 106 -17.14 22.07 11.28
N ASP A 107 -15.93 21.49 11.23
CA ASP A 107 -14.92 21.62 12.31
C ASP A 107 -15.44 21.31 13.72
N PHE A 108 -16.47 20.44 13.82
CA PHE A 108 -17.11 20.12 15.10
C PHE A 108 -16.14 19.60 16.15
N GLN A 109 -15.07 18.92 15.75
CA GLN A 109 -14.02 18.47 16.66
C GLN A 109 -13.37 19.64 17.40
N ILE A 110 -13.11 20.75 16.70
CA ILE A 110 -12.54 21.96 17.28
C ILE A 110 -13.60 22.63 18.16
N LEU A 111 -14.83 22.75 17.67
CA LEU A 111 -15.95 23.35 18.41
C LEU A 111 -16.23 22.60 19.70
N SER A 112 -16.28 21.28 19.67
CA SER A 112 -16.53 20.44 20.84
C SER A 112 -15.39 20.51 21.87
N GLY A 113 -14.14 20.65 21.40
CA GLY A 113 -12.95 20.81 22.25
C GLY A 113 -12.83 22.19 22.90
N THR A 114 -13.30 23.26 22.23
CA THR A 114 -13.21 24.64 22.73
C THR A 114 -14.39 25.06 23.62
N SER A 115 -15.57 24.48 23.39
CA SER A 115 -16.77 24.81 24.16
C SER A 115 -17.67 23.61 24.42
N PRO A 116 -17.71 23.10 25.67
CA PRO A 116 -18.62 22.01 26.06
C PRO A 116 -20.12 22.32 25.83
N MET A 117 -20.46 23.61 25.65
CA MET A 117 -21.84 24.01 25.37
C MET A 117 -22.35 23.51 24.02
N TYR A 118 -21.47 23.36 23.01
CA TYR A 118 -21.86 22.74 21.73
C TYR A 118 -22.26 21.28 21.93
N ASN A 119 -21.50 20.52 22.71
CA ASN A 119 -21.83 19.13 23.03
C ASN A 119 -23.18 19.04 23.74
N ARG A 120 -23.42 19.94 24.70
CA ARG A 120 -24.67 19.98 25.44
C ARG A 120 -25.86 20.31 24.54
N LEU A 121 -25.72 21.26 23.62
CA LEU A 121 -26.75 21.63 22.67
C LEU A 121 -27.10 20.45 21.76
N VAL A 122 -26.11 19.85 21.12
CA VAL A 122 -26.27 18.68 20.23
C VAL A 122 -26.93 17.52 21.01
N ARG A 123 -26.52 17.29 22.27
CA ARG A 123 -27.11 16.28 23.12
C ARG A 123 -28.60 16.53 23.41
N ILE A 124 -28.99 17.75 23.77
CA ILE A 124 -30.38 18.11 24.05
C ILE A 124 -31.30 17.76 22.87
N TYR A 125 -30.88 18.08 21.65
CA TYR A 125 -31.64 17.77 20.46
C TYR A 125 -31.57 16.28 20.05
N GLY A 126 -30.44 15.64 20.27
CA GLY A 126 -30.22 14.22 19.98
C GLY A 126 -30.99 13.26 20.93
N GLU A 127 -31.15 13.62 22.20
CA GLU A 127 -31.87 12.81 23.20
C GLU A 127 -33.43 12.90 23.09
N LYS A 128 -33.98 13.77 22.22
CA LYS A 128 -35.42 13.80 21.96
C LYS A 128 -35.90 12.42 21.47
N LYS A 129 -37.15 12.07 21.77
CA LYS A 129 -37.77 10.85 21.24
C LYS A 129 -37.72 10.87 19.71
N GLN A 130 -37.58 9.70 19.09
CA GLN A 130 -37.47 9.59 17.63
C GLN A 130 -38.59 10.28 16.89
N SER A 131 -39.86 10.21 17.40
CA SER A 131 -41.02 10.90 16.83
C SER A 131 -40.92 12.43 16.87
N GLU A 132 -40.25 12.96 17.87
CA GLU A 132 -40.10 14.41 18.13
C GLU A 132 -38.78 14.96 17.57
N ARG A 133 -37.90 14.09 17.04
CA ARG A 133 -36.61 14.49 16.52
C ARG A 133 -36.73 15.03 15.10
N ASN A 134 -36.47 16.31 14.95
CA ASN A 134 -36.53 17.02 13.67
C ASN A 134 -35.14 17.24 13.06
N ILE A 135 -34.07 17.14 13.86
CA ILE A 135 -32.70 17.44 13.46
C ILE A 135 -31.85 16.17 13.51
N THR A 136 -31.11 15.92 12.44
CA THR A 136 -30.01 14.98 12.37
C THR A 136 -28.72 15.78 12.20
N PHE A 137 -27.77 15.59 13.09
CA PHE A 137 -26.45 16.21 12.98
C PHE A 137 -25.52 15.31 12.17
N VAL A 138 -24.75 15.91 11.27
CA VAL A 138 -23.72 15.22 10.50
C VAL A 138 -22.37 15.85 10.81
N VAL A 139 -21.40 15.03 11.12
CA VAL A 139 -19.99 15.44 11.36
C VAL A 139 -19.13 14.79 10.30
N LEU A 140 -18.30 15.58 9.61
CA LEU A 140 -17.33 15.10 8.64
C LEU A 140 -15.93 15.23 9.23
N SER A 141 -15.24 14.14 9.44
CA SER A 141 -13.82 14.14 9.82
C SER A 141 -13.24 12.73 9.87
N ASN A 142 -12.00 12.55 9.44
CA ASN A 142 -11.27 11.30 9.65
C ASN A 142 -10.82 11.11 11.11
N ASN A 143 -10.58 12.21 11.82
CA ASN A 143 -9.91 12.21 13.12
C ASN A 143 -10.87 12.58 14.27
N TYR A 144 -12.18 12.65 14.01
CA TYR A 144 -13.14 12.96 15.07
C TYR A 144 -13.29 11.78 16.02
N GLU A 145 -13.00 12.03 17.29
CA GLU A 145 -13.37 11.14 18.39
C GLU A 145 -14.64 11.70 19.03
N SER A 146 -15.71 10.93 19.03
CA SER A 146 -16.96 11.34 19.67
C SER A 146 -16.72 11.64 21.15
N PRO A 147 -17.13 12.81 21.66
CA PRO A 147 -17.13 13.06 23.08
C PRO A 147 -17.95 11.99 23.83
N LYS A 148 -17.48 11.51 24.96
CA LYS A 148 -18.14 10.46 25.76
C LYS A 148 -19.62 10.73 26.02
N GLU A 149 -20.00 12.01 26.10
CA GLU A 149 -21.39 12.44 26.29
C GLU A 149 -22.27 12.22 25.06
N LEU A 150 -21.69 12.16 23.84
CA LEU A 150 -22.38 12.01 22.57
C LEU A 150 -22.21 10.61 21.97
N ASP A 151 -21.38 9.78 22.54
CA ASP A 151 -20.98 8.48 21.97
C ASP A 151 -22.18 7.56 21.73
N HIS A 152 -23.11 7.52 22.68
CA HIS A 152 -24.34 6.72 22.59
C HIS A 152 -25.36 7.24 21.54
N LEU A 153 -25.19 8.48 21.07
CA LEU A 153 -26.03 9.11 20.04
C LEU A 153 -25.38 9.05 18.65
N THR A 154 -24.09 8.76 18.58
CA THR A 154 -23.29 8.83 17.37
C THR A 154 -23.25 7.48 16.66
N TYR A 155 -23.60 7.49 15.39
CA TYR A 155 -23.39 6.37 14.48
C TYR A 155 -22.28 6.74 13.49
N VAL A 156 -21.30 5.86 13.34
CA VAL A 156 -20.12 6.12 12.49
C VAL A 156 -20.27 5.33 11.20
N ILE A 157 -20.12 6.02 10.07
CA ILE A 157 -20.06 5.40 8.75
C ILE A 157 -18.78 5.81 8.03
N ASP A 158 -18.23 4.90 7.25
CA ASP A 158 -17.08 5.18 6.39
C ASP A 158 -17.55 5.60 5.01
N TYR A 159 -16.94 6.66 4.47
CA TYR A 159 -17.14 7.01 3.07
C TYR A 159 -16.19 6.17 2.23
N ASP A 160 -16.75 5.21 1.51
CA ASP A 160 -15.96 4.32 0.65
C ASP A 160 -15.43 5.07 -0.58
N ASN A 161 -14.20 4.75 -0.98
CA ASN A 161 -13.69 5.17 -2.27
C ASN A 161 -14.56 4.62 -3.41
N PRO A 162 -14.65 5.33 -4.54
CA PRO A 162 -15.51 4.90 -5.65
C PRO A 162 -15.08 3.52 -6.19
N SER A 163 -16.07 2.68 -6.47
CA SER A 163 -15.84 1.39 -7.11
C SER A 163 -15.43 1.56 -8.58
N ALA A 164 -14.87 0.52 -9.19
CA ALA A 164 -14.53 0.54 -10.63
C ALA A 164 -15.72 0.92 -11.52
N LYS A 165 -16.96 0.58 -11.13
CA LYS A 165 -18.18 0.97 -11.87
C LYS A 165 -18.48 2.46 -11.75
N ASP A 166 -18.29 3.01 -10.56
CA ASP A 166 -18.50 4.43 -10.29
C ASP A 166 -17.45 5.28 -10.99
N ILE A 167 -16.18 4.83 -10.97
CA ILE A 167 -15.08 5.47 -11.71
C ILE A 167 -15.32 5.41 -13.22
N LYS A 168 -15.79 4.26 -13.76
CA LYS A 168 -16.14 4.16 -15.19
C LYS A 168 -17.19 5.20 -15.58
N ALA A 169 -18.27 5.32 -14.79
CA ALA A 169 -19.31 6.32 -15.04
C ALA A 169 -18.74 7.75 -15.03
N PHE A 170 -17.89 8.05 -14.05
CA PHE A 170 -17.19 9.34 -13.95
C PHE A 170 -16.29 9.61 -15.16
N LEU A 171 -15.52 8.61 -15.63
CA LEU A 171 -14.64 8.76 -16.81
C LEU A 171 -15.44 9.07 -18.08
N ILE A 172 -16.58 8.40 -18.28
CA ILE A 172 -17.47 8.65 -19.43
C ILE A 172 -18.04 10.08 -19.36
N GLU A 173 -18.52 10.52 -18.20
CA GLU A 173 -19.03 11.89 -18.01
C GLU A 173 -17.92 12.92 -18.23
N TYR A 174 -16.73 12.69 -17.66
CA TYR A 174 -15.55 13.54 -17.87
C TYR A 174 -15.16 13.61 -19.36
N GLY A 175 -15.20 12.49 -20.06
CA GLY A 175 -14.94 12.42 -21.50
C GLY A 175 -15.90 13.26 -22.31
N ALA A 176 -17.20 13.17 -22.02
CA ALA A 176 -18.23 13.95 -22.70
C ALA A 176 -18.07 15.47 -22.49
N VAL A 177 -17.70 15.90 -21.28
CA VAL A 177 -17.51 17.31 -20.94
C VAL A 177 -16.22 17.88 -21.57
N ASN A 178 -15.14 17.09 -21.62
CA ASN A 178 -13.81 17.53 -22.07
C ASN A 178 -13.48 17.11 -23.50
N ASN A 179 -14.43 16.53 -24.25
CA ASN A 179 -14.26 16.01 -25.61
C ASN A 179 -13.12 14.98 -25.73
N VAL A 180 -13.04 14.04 -24.77
CA VAL A 180 -12.06 12.96 -24.74
C VAL A 180 -12.67 11.69 -25.33
N SER A 181 -12.40 11.44 -26.60
CA SER A 181 -12.97 10.31 -27.36
C SER A 181 -12.52 8.93 -26.89
N GLU A 182 -11.41 8.84 -26.15
CA GLU A 182 -10.89 7.60 -25.58
C GLU A 182 -11.88 6.93 -24.61
N PHE A 183 -12.76 7.72 -23.99
CA PHE A 183 -13.77 7.24 -23.05
C PHE A 183 -15.14 6.95 -23.68
N ASP A 184 -15.31 7.20 -24.96
CA ASP A 184 -16.49 6.76 -25.72
C ASP A 184 -16.56 5.23 -25.81
N ASN A 185 -15.40 4.57 -25.72
CA ASN A 185 -15.33 3.12 -25.60
C ASN A 185 -15.42 2.70 -24.14
N GLU A 186 -16.51 2.03 -23.79
CA GLU A 186 -16.78 1.55 -22.42
C GLU A 186 -15.73 0.57 -21.88
N GLU A 187 -15.10 -0.23 -22.76
CA GLU A 187 -14.05 -1.17 -22.36
C GLU A 187 -12.78 -0.43 -21.93
N ASN A 188 -12.40 0.61 -22.68
CA ASN A 188 -11.26 1.47 -22.32
C ASN A 188 -11.51 2.19 -20.99
N ALA A 189 -12.69 2.78 -20.84
CA ALA A 189 -13.08 3.43 -19.60
C ALA A 189 -13.07 2.45 -18.41
N MET A 190 -13.56 1.21 -18.60
CA MET A 190 -13.54 0.19 -17.55
C MET A 190 -12.13 -0.31 -17.22
N SER A 191 -11.27 -0.47 -18.24
CA SER A 191 -9.87 -0.86 -18.05
C SER A 191 -9.12 0.17 -17.21
N LEU A 192 -9.29 1.46 -17.51
CA LEU A 192 -8.70 2.54 -16.73
C LEU A 192 -9.32 2.63 -15.32
N ALA A 193 -10.65 2.49 -15.22
CA ALA A 193 -11.35 2.52 -13.94
C ALA A 193 -10.82 1.47 -12.96
N LYS A 194 -10.58 0.24 -13.42
CA LYS A 194 -9.99 -0.83 -12.58
C LYS A 194 -8.61 -0.44 -12.03
N LYS A 195 -7.82 0.29 -12.79
CA LYS A 195 -6.48 0.77 -12.38
C LYS A 195 -6.55 1.95 -11.41
N LEU A 196 -7.67 2.65 -11.35
CA LEU A 196 -7.89 3.84 -10.51
C LEU A 196 -8.68 3.53 -9.22
N VAL A 197 -9.03 2.28 -8.98
CA VAL A 197 -9.63 1.86 -7.70
C VAL A 197 -8.67 2.18 -6.55
N GLY A 198 -9.22 2.64 -5.42
CA GLY A 198 -8.43 3.08 -4.26
C GLY A 198 -8.14 4.59 -4.24
N PHE A 199 -8.42 5.31 -5.33
CA PHE A 199 -8.33 6.78 -5.40
C PHE A 199 -9.71 7.42 -5.33
N ASN A 200 -9.77 8.62 -4.76
CA ASN A 200 -10.98 9.41 -4.76
C ASN A 200 -11.13 10.21 -6.07
N TYR A 201 -12.33 10.76 -6.31
CA TYR A 201 -12.63 11.48 -7.55
C TYR A 201 -11.72 12.71 -7.79
N ASN A 202 -11.29 13.43 -6.74
CA ASN A 202 -10.40 14.57 -6.87
C ASN A 202 -8.99 14.14 -7.30
N GLU A 203 -8.46 13.06 -6.72
CA GLU A 203 -7.18 12.49 -7.12
C GLU A 203 -7.23 12.03 -8.59
N ILE A 204 -8.31 11.32 -8.98
CA ILE A 204 -8.53 10.88 -10.36
C ILE A 204 -8.58 12.09 -11.30
N LEU A 205 -9.37 13.10 -10.97
CA LEU A 205 -9.49 14.33 -11.76
C LEU A 205 -8.14 15.03 -11.95
N MET A 206 -7.32 15.10 -10.90
CA MET A 206 -5.97 15.66 -10.99
C MET A 206 -5.08 14.88 -11.96
N MET A 207 -5.12 13.55 -11.93
CA MET A 207 -4.35 12.70 -12.85
C MET A 207 -4.78 12.93 -14.31
N LEU A 208 -6.08 12.96 -14.58
CA LEU A 208 -6.64 13.22 -15.91
C LEU A 208 -6.24 14.61 -16.42
N ASN A 209 -6.44 15.65 -15.61
CA ASN A 209 -6.09 17.03 -15.97
C ASN A 209 -4.59 17.20 -16.23
N ARG A 210 -3.72 16.52 -15.49
CA ARG A 210 -2.27 16.54 -15.73
C ARG A 210 -1.92 15.88 -17.05
N SER A 211 -2.58 14.77 -17.42
CA SER A 211 -2.37 14.12 -18.70
C SER A 211 -2.74 15.06 -19.86
N ILE A 212 -3.91 15.69 -19.79
CA ILE A 212 -4.37 16.64 -20.80
C ILE A 212 -3.43 17.86 -20.88
N ASN A 213 -3.04 18.44 -19.74
CA ASN A 213 -2.16 19.62 -19.72
C ASN A 213 -0.76 19.32 -20.28
N ARG A 214 -0.23 18.11 -20.13
CA ARG A 214 1.09 17.73 -20.65
C ARG A 214 1.09 17.40 -22.13
N LEU A 215 0.07 16.70 -22.60
CA LEU A 215 0.07 16.07 -23.93
C LEU A 215 -1.12 16.47 -24.82
N GLY A 216 -2.06 17.26 -24.31
CA GLY A 216 -3.29 17.63 -25.01
C GLY A 216 -4.27 16.45 -25.18
N ARG A 217 -4.00 15.32 -24.58
CA ARG A 217 -4.81 14.11 -24.63
C ARG A 217 -4.67 13.27 -23.36
N ILE A 218 -5.54 12.28 -23.19
CA ILE A 218 -5.38 11.27 -22.17
C ILE A 218 -4.30 10.27 -22.62
N ASP A 219 -3.26 10.13 -21.81
CA ASP A 219 -2.19 9.15 -22.01
C ASP A 219 -2.06 8.27 -20.79
N LEU A 220 -2.28 6.97 -20.98
CA LEU A 220 -2.26 5.99 -19.90
C LEU A 220 -0.92 5.95 -19.15
N LYS A 221 0.20 6.20 -19.86
CA LYS A 221 1.53 6.22 -19.22
C LYS A 221 1.67 7.38 -18.25
N VAL A 222 1.17 8.57 -18.64
CA VAL A 222 1.17 9.74 -17.75
C VAL A 222 0.28 9.50 -16.53
N ILE A 223 -0.91 8.93 -16.74
CA ILE A 223 -1.81 8.59 -15.64
C ILE A 223 -1.15 7.56 -14.70
N GLU A 224 -0.48 6.55 -15.25
CA GLU A 224 0.25 5.56 -14.44
C GLU A 224 1.40 6.19 -13.64
N GLU A 225 2.15 7.12 -14.24
CA GLU A 225 3.20 7.85 -13.53
C GLU A 225 2.65 8.71 -12.39
N GLU A 226 1.58 9.45 -12.63
CA GLU A 226 0.92 10.27 -11.62
C GLU A 226 0.30 9.41 -10.51
N ARG A 227 -0.35 8.30 -10.87
CA ARG A 227 -0.88 7.32 -9.92
C ARG A 227 0.21 6.80 -8.99
N LEU A 228 1.35 6.40 -9.54
CA LEU A 228 2.48 5.93 -8.75
C LEU A 228 3.04 7.03 -7.83
N GLN A 229 3.01 8.29 -8.27
CA GLN A 229 3.40 9.43 -7.43
C GLN A 229 2.42 9.65 -6.28
N GLU A 230 1.10 9.61 -6.53
CA GLU A 230 0.08 9.76 -5.48
C GLU A 230 0.19 8.64 -4.44
N ILE A 231 0.36 7.39 -4.87
CA ILE A 231 0.60 6.26 -3.96
C ILE A 231 1.84 6.50 -3.08
N THR A 232 2.91 7.05 -3.66
CA THR A 232 4.15 7.33 -2.92
C THR A 232 3.95 8.42 -1.85
N LYS A 233 3.05 9.38 -2.06
CA LYS A 233 2.71 10.42 -1.07
C LYS A 233 2.09 9.85 0.21
N THR A 234 1.41 8.72 0.13
CA THR A 234 0.79 8.09 1.32
C THR A 234 1.80 7.62 2.35
N SER A 235 3.10 7.66 2.04
CA SER A 235 4.23 7.18 2.85
C SER A 235 4.19 5.69 3.26
N MET A 236 3.06 5.00 3.11
CA MET A 236 2.87 3.58 3.45
C MET A 236 3.51 2.65 2.42
N LEU A 237 3.56 3.09 1.16
CA LEU A 237 4.12 2.34 0.04
C LEU A 237 5.33 3.08 -0.53
N ASN A 238 6.37 2.33 -0.86
CA ASN A 238 7.56 2.86 -1.53
C ASN A 238 7.66 2.20 -2.90
N ILE A 239 7.43 2.99 -3.94
CA ILE A 239 7.49 2.51 -5.32
C ILE A 239 8.84 2.90 -5.91
N LYS A 240 9.56 1.93 -6.46
CA LYS A 240 10.85 2.14 -7.09
C LYS A 240 10.82 1.63 -8.52
N LYS A 241 11.35 2.43 -9.44
CA LYS A 241 11.80 1.91 -10.73
C LYS A 241 13.21 1.33 -10.52
N THR A 242 13.40 0.08 -10.85
CA THR A 242 14.69 -0.60 -10.73
C THR A 242 15.19 -1.03 -12.11
N ASN A 243 16.49 -0.91 -12.34
CA ASN A 243 17.14 -1.40 -13.56
C ASN A 243 17.94 -2.70 -13.28
N LYS A 244 17.78 -3.29 -12.09
CA LYS A 244 18.45 -4.52 -11.70
C LYS A 244 17.71 -5.70 -12.32
N THR A 245 18.44 -6.63 -12.91
CA THR A 245 17.87 -7.84 -13.48
C THR A 245 18.28 -9.08 -12.68
N LEU A 246 17.67 -10.23 -12.95
CA LEU A 246 18.07 -11.50 -12.33
C LEU A 246 19.51 -11.90 -12.69
N ASP A 247 20.08 -11.37 -13.77
CA ASP A 247 21.48 -11.56 -14.14
C ASP A 247 22.43 -10.82 -13.20
N ASP A 248 21.96 -9.78 -12.50
CA ASP A 248 22.73 -9.10 -11.46
C ASP A 248 22.78 -9.86 -10.12
N VAL A 249 22.00 -10.94 -10.00
CA VAL A 249 21.98 -11.84 -8.85
C VAL A 249 22.91 -13.01 -9.13
N GLY A 250 24.04 -13.09 -8.45
CA GLY A 250 24.93 -14.26 -8.55
C GLY A 250 24.37 -15.45 -7.76
N GLY A 251 24.43 -16.64 -8.33
CA GLY A 251 23.92 -17.86 -7.73
C GLY A 251 22.40 -17.97 -7.74
N ASN A 252 21.87 -18.75 -6.80
CA ASN A 252 20.44 -19.01 -6.65
C ASN A 252 19.77 -19.63 -7.90
N GLY A 253 20.43 -20.56 -8.58
CA GLY A 253 19.99 -21.10 -9.87
C GLY A 253 18.59 -21.71 -9.82
N ARG A 254 18.30 -22.54 -8.81
CA ARG A 254 16.98 -23.16 -8.64
C ARG A 254 15.86 -22.14 -8.44
N PHE A 255 16.13 -21.07 -7.69
CA PHE A 255 15.18 -19.98 -7.53
C PHE A 255 14.96 -19.24 -8.85
N LYS A 256 16.01 -18.96 -9.61
CA LYS A 256 15.89 -18.28 -10.90
C LYS A 256 15.05 -19.08 -11.90
N ASP A 257 15.22 -20.41 -11.94
CA ASP A 257 14.44 -21.26 -12.84
C ASP A 257 12.97 -21.34 -12.40
N TYR A 258 12.69 -21.48 -11.13
CA TYR A 258 11.33 -21.37 -10.60
C TYR A 258 10.65 -20.04 -10.99
N ILE A 259 11.36 -18.92 -10.90
CA ILE A 259 10.80 -17.61 -11.28
C ILE A 259 10.49 -17.50 -12.78
N LYS A 260 11.27 -18.15 -13.65
CA LYS A 260 10.95 -18.24 -15.08
C LYS A 260 9.67 -19.04 -15.33
N GLU A 261 9.45 -20.13 -14.60
CA GLU A 261 8.20 -20.89 -14.65
C GLU A 261 6.99 -20.05 -14.17
N VAL A 262 7.16 -19.32 -13.07
CA VAL A 262 6.15 -18.41 -12.53
C VAL A 262 5.78 -17.33 -13.54
N GLU A 263 6.75 -16.77 -14.26
CA GLU A 263 6.52 -15.75 -15.29
C GLU A 263 5.57 -16.25 -16.40
N LEU A 264 5.71 -17.50 -16.80
CA LEU A 264 4.83 -18.12 -17.80
C LEU A 264 3.37 -18.24 -17.33
N CYS A 265 3.14 -18.26 -16.02
CA CYS A 265 1.81 -18.30 -15.41
C CYS A 265 1.18 -16.92 -15.17
N MET A 266 1.86 -15.82 -15.53
CA MET A 266 1.35 -14.45 -15.41
C MET A 266 0.50 -14.05 -16.64
N THR A 267 -0.40 -14.91 -17.09
CA THR A 267 -1.27 -14.72 -18.27
C THR A 267 -2.74 -14.83 -17.90
N ASP A 268 -3.61 -14.23 -18.72
CA ASP A 268 -5.07 -14.34 -18.51
C ASP A 268 -5.54 -15.80 -18.64
N GLU A 269 -4.94 -16.60 -19.51
CA GLU A 269 -5.24 -18.03 -19.65
C GLU A 269 -4.91 -18.82 -18.38
N ALA A 270 -3.73 -18.57 -17.79
CA ALA A 270 -3.36 -19.17 -16.52
C ALA A 270 -4.30 -18.75 -15.38
N LYS A 271 -4.79 -17.51 -15.42
CA LYS A 271 -5.78 -17.01 -14.47
C LYS A 271 -7.12 -17.74 -14.58
N GLU A 272 -7.61 -18.00 -15.79
CA GLU A 272 -8.84 -18.76 -16.01
C GLU A 272 -8.74 -20.21 -15.49
N LEU A 273 -7.52 -20.77 -15.52
CA LEU A 273 -7.21 -22.09 -14.99
C LEU A 273 -6.95 -22.09 -13.47
N GLY A 274 -7.00 -20.92 -12.80
CA GLY A 274 -6.70 -20.77 -11.37
C GLY A 274 -5.22 -20.95 -11.00
N LEU A 275 -4.31 -20.72 -11.96
CA LEU A 275 -2.85 -20.89 -11.83
C LEU A 275 -2.13 -19.56 -11.56
N THR A 276 -2.85 -18.49 -11.22
CA THR A 276 -2.25 -17.17 -10.95
C THR A 276 -1.27 -17.27 -9.78
N PRO A 277 0.03 -16.94 -9.99
CA PRO A 277 1.00 -16.99 -8.92
C PRO A 277 0.72 -15.93 -7.85
N LYS A 278 0.85 -16.31 -6.58
CA LYS A 278 0.60 -15.43 -5.43
C LYS A 278 1.87 -14.85 -4.85
N GLY A 279 2.94 -15.61 -4.84
CA GLY A 279 4.21 -15.16 -4.29
C GLY A 279 5.01 -16.21 -3.55
N HIS A 280 6.11 -15.79 -2.92
CA HIS A 280 6.96 -16.68 -2.16
C HIS A 280 7.48 -16.05 -0.86
N LEU A 281 7.85 -16.90 0.08
CA LEU A 281 8.56 -16.54 1.29
C LEU A 281 10.07 -16.82 1.10
N ALA A 282 10.89 -15.78 1.18
CA ALA A 282 12.34 -15.86 1.12
C ALA A 282 12.93 -15.86 2.53
N LEU A 283 13.37 -17.01 2.99
CA LEU A 283 14.04 -17.20 4.28
C LEU A 283 15.56 -17.21 4.08
N GLY A 284 16.30 -16.74 5.04
CA GLY A 284 17.75 -16.83 4.99
C GLY A 284 18.46 -15.75 5.79
N ILE A 285 19.78 -15.82 5.81
CA ILE A 285 20.63 -14.89 6.55
C ILE A 285 20.66 -13.50 5.93
N ALA A 286 21.03 -12.50 6.72
CA ALA A 286 21.25 -11.14 6.21
C ALA A 286 22.37 -11.15 5.16
N GLY A 287 22.19 -10.41 4.07
CA GLY A 287 23.15 -10.35 2.98
C GLY A 287 23.09 -11.49 1.95
N SER A 288 22.10 -12.40 2.03
CA SER A 288 21.86 -13.47 1.04
C SER A 288 21.01 -13.02 -0.16
N ALA A 289 20.93 -11.74 -0.44
CA ALA A 289 20.28 -11.11 -1.60
C ALA A 289 18.74 -11.22 -1.69
N LYS A 290 18.00 -11.62 -0.64
CA LYS A 290 16.53 -11.77 -0.65
C LYS A 290 15.78 -10.54 -1.17
N THR A 291 16.03 -9.37 -0.58
CA THR A 291 15.42 -8.10 -1.00
C THR A 291 15.86 -7.69 -2.39
N PHE A 292 17.14 -7.98 -2.73
CA PHE A 292 17.69 -7.67 -4.05
C PHE A 292 17.04 -8.51 -5.15
N THR A 293 16.75 -9.79 -4.89
CA THR A 293 16.05 -10.66 -5.85
C THR A 293 14.62 -10.17 -6.13
N ALA A 294 13.91 -9.64 -5.13
CA ALA A 294 12.58 -9.06 -5.33
C ALA A 294 12.60 -7.81 -6.25
N GLU A 295 13.60 -6.94 -6.08
CA GLU A 295 13.80 -5.79 -6.98
C GLU A 295 14.15 -6.24 -8.40
N ALA A 296 15.07 -7.23 -8.52
CA ALA A 296 15.49 -7.78 -9.81
C ALA A 296 14.35 -8.48 -10.55
N LEU A 297 13.50 -9.18 -9.82
CA LEU A 297 12.30 -9.85 -10.34
C LEU A 297 11.34 -8.86 -10.99
N ALA A 298 11.01 -7.77 -10.30
CA ALA A 298 10.12 -6.74 -10.83
C ALA A 298 10.65 -6.12 -12.14
N ALA A 299 11.97 -5.87 -12.21
CA ALA A 299 12.59 -5.35 -13.42
C ALA A 299 12.62 -6.37 -14.56
N SER A 300 12.87 -7.65 -14.28
CA SER A 300 12.86 -8.72 -15.28
C SER A 300 11.47 -8.91 -15.89
N TRP A 301 10.43 -8.80 -15.08
CA TRP A 301 9.03 -8.86 -15.53
C TRP A 301 8.51 -7.53 -16.07
N ASN A 302 9.31 -6.48 -16.02
CA ASN A 302 8.92 -5.12 -16.45
C ASN A 302 7.62 -4.63 -15.78
N VAL A 303 7.48 -4.91 -14.48
CA VAL A 303 6.35 -4.49 -13.66
C VAL A 303 6.81 -3.58 -12.51
N PRO A 304 5.91 -2.77 -11.91
CA PRO A 304 6.24 -1.94 -10.76
C PRO A 304 6.75 -2.76 -9.58
N PHE A 305 7.80 -2.26 -8.92
CA PHE A 305 8.26 -2.77 -7.63
C PHE A 305 7.70 -1.91 -6.51
N ILE A 306 6.95 -2.52 -5.61
CA ILE A 306 6.28 -1.86 -4.48
C ILE A 306 6.78 -2.46 -3.18
N LYS A 307 7.32 -1.64 -2.29
CA LYS A 307 7.66 -2.06 -0.93
C LYS A 307 6.61 -1.56 0.05
N LEU A 308 5.98 -2.49 0.76
CA LEU A 308 5.05 -2.20 1.86
C LEU A 308 5.84 -1.87 3.13
N GLU A 309 5.71 -0.64 3.60
CA GLU A 309 6.45 -0.13 4.77
C GLU A 309 5.64 -0.37 6.06
N LEU A 310 5.65 -1.60 6.57
CA LEU A 310 4.86 -2.00 7.74
C LEU A 310 5.03 -1.08 8.96
N ASN A 311 6.24 -0.60 9.22
CA ASN A 311 6.52 0.30 10.35
C ASN A 311 5.80 1.67 10.24
N LYS A 312 5.45 2.09 9.01
CA LYS A 312 4.74 3.35 8.77
C LYS A 312 3.23 3.19 8.84
N ILE A 313 2.74 1.98 8.69
CA ILE A 313 1.31 1.64 8.77
C ILE A 313 0.87 1.53 10.22
N LEU A 314 1.74 0.95 11.06
CA LEU A 314 1.47 0.77 12.49
C LEU A 314 1.56 2.14 13.20
N SER A 315 0.42 2.78 13.40
CA SER A 315 0.32 4.05 14.11
C SER A 315 0.10 3.83 15.61
N LYS A 316 0.22 4.91 16.38
CA LYS A 316 -0.03 4.88 17.83
C LYS A 316 -1.53 4.90 18.19
N PHE A 317 -2.40 5.15 17.21
CA PHE A 317 -3.84 5.27 17.43
C PHE A 317 -4.56 3.97 17.08
N ALA A 318 -5.44 3.54 17.98
CA ALA A 318 -6.24 2.33 17.80
C ALA A 318 -7.20 2.48 16.59
N GLY A 319 -7.26 1.45 15.73
CA GLY A 319 -8.11 1.44 14.54
C GLY A 319 -7.53 2.11 13.30
N GLU A 320 -6.56 3.01 13.44
CA GLU A 320 -5.92 3.69 12.30
C GLU A 320 -4.97 2.74 11.53
N SER A 321 -4.29 1.87 12.24
CA SER A 321 -3.38 0.88 11.65
C SER A 321 -4.08 -0.08 10.71
N GLU A 322 -5.26 -0.60 11.10
CA GLU A 322 -6.07 -1.50 10.29
C GLU A 322 -6.61 -0.80 9.03
N LYS A 323 -7.10 0.44 9.18
CA LYS A 323 -7.56 1.27 8.05
C LYS A 323 -6.43 1.55 7.07
N ASN A 324 -5.26 1.93 7.57
CA ASN A 324 -4.07 2.18 6.77
C ASN A 324 -3.60 0.92 6.05
N MET A 325 -3.63 -0.24 6.72
CA MET A 325 -3.29 -1.53 6.11
C MET A 325 -4.26 -1.88 4.99
N ALA A 326 -5.58 -1.80 5.23
CA ALA A 326 -6.59 -2.07 4.22
C ALA A 326 -6.42 -1.16 2.99
N LYS A 327 -6.22 0.16 3.20
CA LYS A 327 -5.96 1.12 2.13
C LYS A 327 -4.68 0.79 1.36
N ALA A 328 -3.59 0.43 2.06
CA ALA A 328 -2.33 0.06 1.42
C ALA A 328 -2.47 -1.19 0.54
N LEU A 329 -3.17 -2.22 1.02
CA LEU A 329 -3.42 -3.46 0.26
C LEU A 329 -4.32 -3.21 -0.96
N GLU A 330 -5.32 -2.35 -0.84
CA GLU A 330 -6.17 -1.94 -1.98
C GLU A 330 -5.35 -1.20 -3.04
N LEU A 331 -4.49 -0.27 -2.64
CA LEU A 331 -3.57 0.43 -3.55
C LEU A 331 -2.59 -0.53 -4.23
N ILE A 332 -2.10 -1.57 -3.53
CA ILE A 332 -1.26 -2.61 -4.14
C ILE A 332 -2.06 -3.39 -5.18
N ARG A 333 -3.30 -3.81 -4.87
CA ARG A 333 -4.19 -4.49 -5.84
C ARG A 333 -4.41 -3.65 -7.10
N SER A 334 -4.59 -2.34 -6.95
CA SER A 334 -4.79 -1.44 -8.09
C SER A 334 -3.54 -1.31 -8.98
N CYS A 335 -2.34 -1.61 -8.45
CA CYS A 335 -1.08 -1.57 -9.19
C CYS A 335 -0.78 -2.85 -9.98
N ALA A 336 -1.61 -3.87 -9.90
CA ALA A 336 -1.41 -5.12 -10.62
C ALA A 336 -1.37 -4.93 -12.16
N PRO A 337 -0.50 -5.64 -12.88
CA PRO A 337 0.49 -6.58 -12.35
C PRO A 337 1.68 -5.87 -11.68
N CYS A 338 2.13 -6.35 -10.51
CA CYS A 338 3.25 -5.76 -9.79
C CYS A 338 3.94 -6.78 -8.86
N VAL A 339 5.17 -6.49 -8.45
CA VAL A 339 5.85 -7.22 -7.38
C VAL A 339 5.78 -6.43 -6.08
N CYS A 340 5.17 -7.00 -5.07
CA CYS A 340 5.05 -6.42 -3.74
C CYS A 340 6.02 -7.06 -2.76
N LEU A 341 6.95 -6.27 -2.20
CA LEU A 341 7.87 -6.71 -1.16
C LEU A 341 7.35 -6.36 0.23
N ILE A 342 7.25 -7.36 1.09
CA ILE A 342 7.05 -7.21 2.53
C ILE A 342 8.34 -7.69 3.22
N ASP A 343 9.19 -6.72 3.58
CA ASP A 343 10.55 -7.00 4.04
C ASP A 343 10.60 -7.21 5.55
N GLU A 344 11.40 -8.18 6.00
CA GLU A 344 11.67 -8.46 7.41
C GLU A 344 10.39 -8.64 8.25
N VAL A 345 9.46 -9.48 7.75
CA VAL A 345 8.13 -9.68 8.35
C VAL A 345 8.21 -10.09 9.83
N GLU A 346 9.27 -10.77 10.26
CA GLU A 346 9.50 -11.16 11.64
C GLU A 346 9.63 -9.99 12.61
N LYS A 347 10.13 -8.83 12.15
CA LYS A 347 10.31 -7.64 13.02
C LYS A 347 8.97 -7.08 13.48
N VAL A 348 7.96 -7.14 12.64
CA VAL A 348 6.61 -6.69 12.94
C VAL A 348 5.86 -7.77 13.72
N LEU A 349 6.04 -9.03 13.35
CA LEU A 349 5.34 -10.17 13.96
C LEU A 349 5.95 -10.61 15.31
N GLY A 350 7.16 -10.17 15.64
CA GLY A 350 7.78 -10.43 16.95
C GLY A 350 6.94 -9.96 18.14
N GLY A 351 6.12 -8.92 17.96
CA GLY A 351 5.11 -8.48 18.93
C GLY A 351 3.88 -9.39 19.06
N TYR A 352 3.62 -10.24 18.08
CA TYR A 352 2.45 -11.13 18.06
C TYR A 352 2.47 -12.20 19.18
N LYS A 353 3.67 -12.66 19.57
CA LYS A 353 3.85 -13.68 20.63
C LYS A 353 3.88 -13.10 22.05
N SER A 354 4.06 -11.79 22.23
CA SER A 354 4.08 -11.15 23.53
C SER A 354 2.70 -10.58 23.89
N SER A 355 1.83 -11.41 24.42
CA SER A 355 0.40 -11.17 24.69
C SER A 355 0.08 -10.13 25.79
N ASN A 356 1.03 -9.32 26.26
CA ASN A 356 0.86 -8.45 27.44
C ASN A 356 0.91 -6.94 27.17
N GLN A 357 0.87 -6.47 25.88
CA GLN A 357 0.83 -5.03 25.60
C GLN A 357 -0.32 -4.72 24.62
N SER A 358 -0.95 -3.57 24.83
CA SER A 358 -2.10 -3.05 24.06
C SER A 358 -1.88 -2.99 22.54
N ASP A 359 -0.63 -2.93 22.08
CA ASP A 359 -0.27 -2.84 20.66
C ASP A 359 -0.30 -4.20 19.92
N SER A 360 -0.24 -5.32 20.65
CA SER A 360 -0.21 -6.66 20.06
C SER A 360 -1.50 -7.02 19.29
N GLY A 361 -2.64 -6.49 19.73
CA GLY A 361 -3.92 -6.73 19.06
C GLY A 361 -4.04 -6.04 17.70
N ALA A 362 -3.55 -4.82 17.55
CA ALA A 362 -3.56 -4.08 16.27
C ALA A 362 -2.64 -4.75 15.24
N ILE A 363 -1.45 -5.18 15.66
CA ILE A 363 -0.51 -5.91 14.80
C ILE A 363 -1.15 -7.22 14.30
N ALA A 364 -1.80 -7.97 15.19
CA ALA A 364 -2.48 -9.21 14.83
C ALA A 364 -3.60 -8.99 13.80
N ARG A 365 -4.41 -7.93 13.96
CA ARG A 365 -5.48 -7.59 13.01
C ARG A 365 -4.93 -7.10 11.67
N CYS A 366 -3.90 -6.24 11.68
CA CYS A 366 -3.20 -5.85 10.44
C CYS A 366 -2.63 -7.05 9.69
N PHE A 367 -2.05 -8.00 10.42
CA PHE A 367 -1.50 -9.20 9.81
C PHE A 367 -2.60 -10.14 9.27
N ALA A 368 -3.74 -10.23 9.94
CA ALA A 368 -4.90 -10.96 9.41
C ALA A 368 -5.34 -10.41 8.05
N LEU A 369 -5.39 -9.07 7.88
CA LEU A 369 -5.68 -8.43 6.59
C LEU A 369 -4.66 -8.83 5.50
N VAL A 370 -3.37 -8.93 5.86
CA VAL A 370 -2.34 -9.40 4.91
C VAL A 370 -2.56 -10.87 4.54
N LEU A 371 -2.93 -11.73 5.50
CA LEU A 371 -3.21 -13.14 5.24
C LEU A 371 -4.45 -13.34 4.36
N ASP A 372 -5.49 -12.53 4.57
CA ASP A 372 -6.70 -12.53 3.74
C ASP A 372 -6.39 -12.02 2.33
N PHE A 373 -5.60 -10.95 2.23
CA PHE A 373 -5.10 -10.46 0.96
C PHE A 373 -4.36 -11.54 0.16
N LEU A 374 -3.46 -12.31 0.79
CA LEU A 374 -2.74 -13.40 0.15
C LEU A 374 -3.67 -14.54 -0.29
N ALA A 375 -4.66 -14.88 0.53
CA ALA A 375 -5.62 -15.94 0.21
C ALA A 375 -6.47 -15.60 -1.02
N GLU A 376 -6.94 -14.34 -1.10
CA GLU A 376 -7.80 -13.82 -2.16
C GLU A 376 -7.04 -13.29 -3.39
N ASN A 377 -5.69 -13.27 -3.36
CA ASN A 377 -4.88 -12.69 -4.42
C ASN A 377 -4.94 -13.52 -5.70
N ASP A 378 -5.69 -13.01 -6.67
CA ASP A 378 -5.85 -13.56 -8.03
C ASP A 378 -5.62 -12.50 -9.12
N ASN A 379 -5.15 -11.32 -8.72
CA ASN A 379 -5.13 -10.10 -9.55
C ASN A 379 -3.78 -9.82 -10.22
N GLY A 380 -2.80 -10.74 -10.08
CA GLY A 380 -1.46 -10.54 -10.66
C GLY A 380 -0.51 -9.73 -9.77
N VAL A 381 -0.79 -9.61 -8.48
CA VAL A 381 0.17 -9.11 -7.49
C VAL A 381 1.06 -10.27 -7.03
N TYR A 382 2.33 -10.24 -7.36
CA TYR A 382 3.29 -11.23 -6.86
C TYR A 382 3.92 -10.76 -5.56
N VAL A 383 3.63 -11.44 -4.45
CA VAL A 383 4.10 -11.03 -3.12
C VAL A 383 5.40 -11.74 -2.75
N VAL A 384 6.44 -10.97 -2.45
CA VAL A 384 7.70 -11.47 -1.91
C VAL A 384 7.76 -11.09 -0.44
N MET A 385 7.77 -12.07 0.44
CA MET A 385 8.01 -11.86 1.86
C MET A 385 9.43 -12.27 2.20
N THR A 386 10.14 -11.48 3.02
CA THR A 386 11.47 -11.85 3.49
C THR A 386 11.49 -12.04 4.99
N SER A 387 12.29 -12.99 5.47
CA SER A 387 12.57 -13.16 6.88
C SER A 387 13.98 -13.66 7.16
N ASN A 388 14.56 -13.19 8.27
CA ASN A 388 15.82 -13.64 8.81
C ASN A 388 15.64 -14.51 10.06
N ASN A 389 14.42 -14.67 10.55
CA ASN A 389 14.12 -15.45 11.75
C ASN A 389 12.79 -16.19 11.60
N VAL A 390 12.87 -17.49 11.56
CA VAL A 390 11.70 -18.37 11.38
C VAL A 390 10.89 -18.62 12.65
N GLU A 391 11.50 -18.47 13.82
CA GLU A 391 10.84 -18.72 15.12
C GLU A 391 9.73 -17.70 15.41
N GLN A 392 9.84 -16.52 14.83
CA GLN A 392 8.89 -15.44 14.99
C GLN A 392 7.78 -15.46 13.95
N LEU A 393 7.90 -16.29 12.91
CA LEU A 393 6.89 -16.38 11.86
C LEU A 393 5.65 -17.16 12.36
N PRO A 394 4.45 -16.66 12.10
CA PRO A 394 3.23 -17.43 12.33
C PRO A 394 3.14 -18.61 11.37
N PRO A 395 2.74 -19.79 11.85
CA PRO A 395 2.56 -20.98 11.01
C PRO A 395 1.52 -20.79 9.90
N GLU A 396 0.64 -19.81 10.06
CA GLU A 396 -0.38 -19.44 9.08
C GLU A 396 0.21 -18.97 7.74
N LEU A 397 1.41 -18.38 7.72
CA LEU A 397 2.08 -17.94 6.49
C LEU A 397 2.44 -19.08 5.55
N THR A 398 2.79 -20.23 6.12
CA THR A 398 3.25 -21.41 5.36
C THR A 398 2.11 -22.36 4.99
N ARG A 399 0.85 -21.99 5.28
CA ARG A 399 -0.32 -22.77 4.86
C ARG A 399 -0.55 -22.65 3.36
N SER A 400 -0.90 -23.79 2.74
CA SER A 400 -1.27 -23.84 1.32
C SER A 400 -2.36 -22.83 0.96
N GLY A 401 -2.24 -22.25 -0.23
CA GLY A 401 -3.20 -21.28 -0.77
C GLY A 401 -2.90 -19.81 -0.48
N ARG A 402 -1.82 -19.49 0.25
CA ARG A 402 -1.38 -18.11 0.54
C ARG A 402 -0.14 -17.71 -0.24
N LEU A 403 0.92 -18.48 -0.11
CA LEU A 403 2.15 -18.34 -0.90
C LEU A 403 2.41 -19.67 -1.61
N ASP A 404 2.99 -19.60 -2.81
CA ASP A 404 3.20 -20.77 -3.66
C ASP A 404 4.40 -21.59 -3.22
N ALA A 405 5.43 -20.89 -2.72
CA ALA A 405 6.68 -21.51 -2.31
C ALA A 405 7.35 -20.83 -1.12
N THR A 406 8.18 -21.59 -0.42
CA THR A 406 9.11 -21.07 0.59
C THR A 406 10.52 -21.43 0.14
N PHE A 407 11.40 -20.42 -0.01
CA PHE A 407 12.79 -20.61 -0.39
C PHE A 407 13.74 -20.27 0.75
N TYR A 408 14.74 -21.11 0.93
CA TYR A 408 15.87 -20.85 1.81
C TYR A 408 17.07 -20.33 1.01
N PHE A 409 17.46 -19.08 1.26
CA PHE A 409 18.61 -18.41 0.70
C PHE A 409 19.81 -18.60 1.65
N GLY A 410 20.58 -19.64 1.40
CA GLY A 410 21.76 -20.00 2.18
C GLY A 410 23.01 -19.21 1.82
N LEU A 411 24.15 -19.73 2.29
CA LEU A 411 25.46 -19.24 1.86
C LEU A 411 25.77 -19.73 0.44
N PRO A 412 26.35 -18.89 -0.41
CA PRO A 412 26.66 -19.27 -1.78
C PRO A 412 27.74 -20.35 -1.81
N ASN A 413 27.59 -21.34 -2.69
CA ASN A 413 28.60 -22.34 -2.94
C ASN A 413 29.81 -21.75 -3.71
N LYS A 414 30.85 -22.54 -3.95
CA LYS A 414 32.06 -22.05 -4.58
C LYS A 414 31.83 -21.45 -5.97
N GLU A 415 31.04 -22.11 -6.81
CA GLU A 415 30.75 -21.63 -8.18
C GLU A 415 29.92 -20.36 -8.15
N GLU A 416 28.92 -20.29 -7.27
CA GLU A 416 28.14 -19.08 -7.05
C GLU A 416 29.00 -17.91 -6.56
N ARG A 417 29.95 -18.14 -5.67
CA ARG A 417 30.89 -17.09 -5.26
C ARG A 417 31.74 -16.57 -6.43
N LYS A 418 32.16 -17.44 -7.35
CA LYS A 418 32.84 -17.00 -8.59
C LYS A 418 31.94 -16.09 -9.44
N GLU A 419 30.67 -16.48 -9.62
CA GLU A 419 29.70 -15.68 -10.34
C GLU A 419 29.50 -14.31 -9.66
N ILE A 420 29.35 -14.27 -8.34
CA ILE A 420 29.18 -13.04 -7.56
C ILE A 420 30.43 -12.13 -7.72
N PHE A 421 31.64 -12.68 -7.65
CA PHE A 421 32.86 -11.90 -7.90
C PHE A 421 32.87 -11.31 -9.30
N ASN A 422 32.51 -12.08 -10.33
CA ASN A 422 32.45 -11.61 -11.71
C ASN A 422 31.44 -10.47 -11.88
N ILE A 423 30.26 -10.61 -11.35
CA ILE A 423 29.20 -9.57 -11.41
C ILE A 423 29.70 -8.28 -10.77
N HIS A 424 30.32 -8.35 -9.57
CA HIS A 424 30.76 -7.15 -8.90
C HIS A 424 32.03 -6.53 -9.49
N LEU A 425 32.93 -7.32 -10.04
CA LEU A 425 34.14 -6.82 -10.74
C LEU A 425 33.76 -6.15 -12.07
N SER A 426 32.83 -6.71 -12.83
CA SER A 426 32.41 -6.17 -14.13
C SER A 426 31.83 -4.76 -14.02
N LYS A 427 31.20 -4.40 -12.92
CA LYS A 427 30.72 -3.02 -12.63
C LYS A 427 31.84 -1.97 -12.64
N TYR A 428 33.09 -2.40 -12.47
CA TYR A 428 34.29 -1.55 -12.48
C TYR A 428 35.17 -1.79 -13.70
N ASN A 429 34.64 -2.48 -14.74
CA ASN A 429 35.42 -2.91 -15.91
C ASN A 429 36.66 -3.73 -15.54
N ALA A 430 36.59 -4.49 -14.43
CA ALA A 430 37.63 -5.34 -13.95
C ALA A 430 37.26 -6.82 -14.14
N SER A 431 38.22 -7.67 -14.44
CA SER A 431 38.01 -9.10 -14.59
C SER A 431 39.20 -9.88 -14.03
N LEU A 432 38.97 -11.13 -13.66
CA LEU A 432 39.96 -12.07 -13.25
C LEU A 432 39.93 -13.29 -14.18
N THR A 433 41.09 -13.96 -14.32
CA THR A 433 41.14 -15.26 -14.98
C THR A 433 40.42 -16.30 -14.11
N GLU A 434 39.91 -17.36 -14.71
CA GLU A 434 39.19 -18.45 -14.03
C GLU A 434 40.00 -19.02 -12.86
N SER A 435 41.30 -19.27 -13.06
CA SER A 435 42.20 -19.75 -12.00
C SER A 435 42.30 -18.79 -10.80
N ARG A 436 42.22 -17.46 -11.04
CA ARG A 436 42.25 -16.45 -9.97
C ARG A 436 40.91 -16.35 -9.26
N LEU A 437 39.80 -16.46 -10.00
CA LEU A 437 38.46 -16.56 -9.44
C LEU A 437 38.32 -17.78 -8.55
N ASP A 438 38.83 -18.92 -8.99
CA ASP A 438 38.82 -20.16 -8.20
C ASP A 438 39.57 -20.00 -6.87
N LYS A 439 40.73 -19.31 -6.89
CA LYS A 439 41.51 -19.04 -5.67
C LYS A 439 40.78 -18.15 -4.68
N ILE A 440 40.20 -17.04 -5.15
CA ILE A 440 39.47 -16.11 -4.24
C ILE A 440 38.18 -16.73 -3.74
N ALA A 441 37.46 -17.49 -4.58
CA ALA A 441 36.25 -18.20 -4.18
C ALA A 441 36.51 -19.25 -3.10
N LYS A 442 37.66 -19.98 -3.17
CA LYS A 442 38.10 -20.89 -2.09
C LYS A 442 38.41 -20.13 -0.80
N LYS A 443 39.07 -18.97 -0.89
CA LYS A 443 39.46 -18.17 0.28
C LYS A 443 38.26 -17.49 0.96
N THR A 444 37.13 -17.29 0.24
CA THR A 444 35.90 -16.67 0.72
C THR A 444 34.83 -17.69 1.06
N ASP A 445 35.21 -18.88 1.51
CA ASP A 445 34.23 -19.84 2.00
C ASP A 445 33.46 -19.32 3.22
N GLY A 446 32.12 -19.48 3.22
CA GLY A 446 31.27 -18.97 4.27
C GLY A 446 30.97 -17.46 4.18
N TYR A 447 31.34 -16.77 3.11
CA TYR A 447 30.98 -15.38 2.88
C TYR A 447 29.67 -15.26 2.11
N THR A 448 28.84 -14.27 2.48
CA THR A 448 27.61 -13.90 1.77
C THR A 448 27.89 -13.06 0.52
N GLY A 449 26.88 -12.93 -0.37
CA GLY A 449 27.00 -12.06 -1.54
C GLY A 449 27.31 -10.60 -1.19
N ALA A 450 26.70 -10.07 -0.14
CA ALA A 450 26.94 -8.69 0.33
C ALA A 450 28.37 -8.50 0.86
N GLU A 451 28.94 -9.49 1.54
CA GLU A 451 30.33 -9.45 2.02
C GLU A 451 31.33 -9.54 0.86
N ILE A 452 31.04 -10.34 -0.17
CA ILE A 452 31.82 -10.39 -1.40
C ILE A 452 31.79 -9.04 -2.12
N GLU A 453 30.63 -8.40 -2.22
CA GLU A 453 30.51 -7.04 -2.75
C GLU A 453 31.39 -6.05 -1.97
N GLN A 454 31.40 -6.13 -0.64
CA GLN A 454 32.23 -5.29 0.22
C GLN A 454 33.71 -5.53 -0.02
N ILE A 455 34.13 -6.78 -0.19
CA ILE A 455 35.53 -7.16 -0.53
C ILE A 455 35.94 -6.54 -1.86
N VAL A 456 35.09 -6.67 -2.90
CA VAL A 456 35.35 -6.07 -4.21
C VAL A 456 35.46 -4.54 -4.11
N LYS A 457 34.51 -3.87 -3.44
CA LYS A 457 34.54 -2.41 -3.22
C LYS A 457 35.80 -1.96 -2.50
N SER A 458 36.28 -2.70 -1.46
CA SER A 458 37.52 -2.39 -0.74
C SER A 458 38.72 -2.55 -1.63
N ALA A 459 38.81 -3.63 -2.42
CA ALA A 459 39.91 -3.87 -3.35
C ALA A 459 39.96 -2.81 -4.46
N VAL A 460 38.81 -2.44 -5.04
CA VAL A 460 38.68 -1.37 -6.05
C VAL A 460 39.15 -0.03 -5.47
N ARG A 461 38.73 0.32 -4.25
CA ARG A 461 39.17 1.54 -3.57
C ARG A 461 40.70 1.58 -3.41
N LYS A 462 41.31 0.46 -3.00
CA LYS A 462 42.79 0.36 -2.87
C LYS A 462 43.48 0.47 -4.23
N ALA A 463 42.93 -0.17 -5.27
CA ALA A 463 43.42 -0.05 -6.63
C ALA A 463 43.34 1.38 -7.16
N TYR A 464 42.25 2.09 -6.85
CA TYR A 464 42.07 3.50 -7.23
C TYR A 464 43.09 4.42 -6.54
N ILE A 465 43.31 4.24 -5.23
CA ILE A 465 44.31 5.00 -4.49
C ILE A 465 45.71 4.75 -5.08
N LYS A 466 46.01 3.50 -5.44
CA LYS A 466 47.31 3.14 -6.09
C LYS A 466 47.43 3.82 -7.46
N LYS A 467 46.37 3.79 -8.29
CA LYS A 467 46.30 4.48 -9.58
C LYS A 467 46.66 5.97 -9.46
N ILE A 468 46.08 6.69 -8.47
CA ILE A 468 46.39 8.11 -8.24
C ILE A 468 47.87 8.30 -7.84
N LYS A 469 48.38 7.51 -6.90
CA LYS A 469 49.74 7.63 -6.41
C LYS A 469 50.80 7.35 -7.48
N GLU A 470 50.51 6.41 -8.39
CA GLU A 470 51.43 6.00 -9.47
C GLU A 470 51.18 6.76 -10.79
N ASN A 471 50.24 7.72 -10.79
CA ASN A 471 49.83 8.48 -11.97
C ASN A 471 49.52 7.59 -13.19
N SER A 472 48.87 6.45 -12.96
CA SER A 472 48.53 5.43 -13.95
C SER A 472 47.16 5.67 -14.55
N ASP A 473 46.97 5.44 -15.85
CA ASP A 473 45.68 5.61 -16.52
C ASP A 473 44.71 4.44 -16.27
N LYS A 474 45.19 3.28 -15.88
CA LYS A 474 44.41 2.04 -15.73
C LYS A 474 44.11 1.70 -14.29
N LEU A 475 42.84 1.38 -14.01
CA LEU A 475 42.41 0.77 -12.75
C LEU A 475 42.76 -0.74 -12.81
N ASN A 476 43.70 -1.19 -11.96
CA ASN A 476 44.08 -2.60 -11.93
C ASN A 476 43.71 -3.24 -10.59
N VAL A 477 42.65 -4.06 -10.61
CA VAL A 477 42.20 -4.83 -9.44
C VAL A 477 42.88 -6.19 -9.47
N SER A 478 43.94 -6.35 -8.69
CA SER A 478 44.70 -7.60 -8.64
C SER A 478 44.15 -8.59 -7.60
N LEU A 479 44.44 -9.89 -7.77
CA LEU A 479 44.10 -10.93 -6.81
C LEU A 479 44.63 -10.60 -5.39
N SER A 480 45.85 -10.09 -5.28
CA SER A 480 46.45 -9.72 -4.00
C SER A 480 45.71 -8.61 -3.26
N LEU A 481 45.06 -7.68 -3.98
CA LEU A 481 44.21 -6.65 -3.38
C LEU A 481 42.92 -7.23 -2.86
N LEU A 482 42.33 -8.18 -3.58
CA LEU A 482 41.12 -8.89 -3.12
C LEU A 482 41.44 -9.75 -1.89
N GLU A 483 42.55 -10.47 -1.88
CA GLU A 483 42.98 -11.26 -0.72
C GLU A 483 43.19 -10.41 0.53
N LYS A 484 43.84 -9.24 0.39
CA LYS A 484 43.97 -8.28 1.49
C LYS A 484 42.64 -7.70 1.95
N ALA A 485 41.72 -7.47 1.01
CA ALA A 485 40.37 -6.98 1.35
C ALA A 485 39.56 -8.07 2.07
N THR A 486 39.75 -9.35 1.75
CA THR A 486 39.10 -10.47 2.44
C THR A 486 39.48 -10.53 3.92
N GLU A 487 40.73 -10.21 4.26
CA GLU A 487 41.24 -10.19 5.65
C GLU A 487 40.58 -9.08 6.50
N GLU A 488 40.02 -8.05 5.85
CA GLU A 488 39.34 -6.92 6.52
C GLU A 488 37.83 -7.19 6.77
N VAL A 489 37.25 -8.21 6.16
CA VAL A 489 35.83 -8.54 6.29
C VAL A 489 35.67 -9.84 7.08
N ILE A 490 35.05 -9.76 8.23
CA ILE A 490 34.73 -10.93 9.05
C ILE A 490 33.40 -11.52 8.55
N PRO A 491 33.35 -12.77 8.07
CA PRO A 491 32.13 -13.34 7.53
C PRO A 491 31.10 -13.61 8.62
N ILE A 492 29.81 -13.39 8.28
CA ILE A 492 28.67 -13.65 9.17
C ILE A 492 28.58 -15.12 9.59
N SER A 493 29.12 -16.03 8.76
CA SER A 493 29.20 -17.45 9.09
C SER A 493 30.04 -17.75 10.32
N LYS A 494 30.98 -16.85 10.68
CA LYS A 494 31.75 -16.95 11.92
C LYS A 494 31.08 -16.25 13.09
N SER A 495 30.50 -15.06 12.85
CA SER A 495 29.91 -14.24 13.92
C SER A 495 28.49 -14.70 14.34
N SER A 496 27.79 -15.44 13.50
CA SER A 496 26.38 -15.85 13.71
C SER A 496 26.14 -17.30 13.32
N LYS A 497 27.13 -18.18 13.53
CA LYS A 497 27.08 -19.58 13.12
C LYS A 497 25.83 -20.31 13.66
N GLU A 498 25.54 -20.19 14.95
CA GLU A 498 24.41 -20.85 15.58
C GLU A 498 23.06 -20.48 14.93
N LYS A 499 22.90 -19.21 14.52
CA LYS A 499 21.69 -18.76 13.84
C LYS A 499 21.56 -19.33 12.43
N ILE A 500 22.68 -19.47 11.73
CA ILE A 500 22.73 -20.05 10.38
C ILE A 500 22.38 -21.53 10.46
N ASP A 501 23.02 -22.26 11.37
CA ASP A 501 22.76 -23.69 11.58
C ASP A 501 21.29 -23.95 11.97
N ALA A 502 20.71 -23.12 12.83
CA ALA A 502 19.30 -23.21 13.21
C ALA A 502 18.34 -22.95 12.05
N LEU A 503 18.62 -21.93 11.22
CA LEU A 503 17.84 -21.62 10.02
C LEU A 503 17.90 -22.76 8.99
N GLU A 504 19.08 -23.30 8.76
CA GLU A 504 19.30 -24.39 7.82
C GLU A 504 18.61 -25.68 8.29
N LEU A 505 18.70 -25.99 9.57
CA LEU A 505 18.00 -27.12 10.18
C LEU A 505 16.47 -26.98 10.06
N TRP A 506 15.95 -25.77 10.28
CA TRP A 506 14.52 -25.50 10.13
C TRP A 506 14.07 -25.62 8.67
N ALA A 507 14.87 -25.08 7.73
CA ALA A 507 14.56 -25.09 6.31
C ALA A 507 14.57 -26.50 5.72
N ASN A 508 15.35 -27.40 6.28
CA ASN A 508 15.42 -28.76 5.82
C ASN A 508 14.05 -29.47 5.92
N GLY A 509 13.54 -29.92 4.78
CA GLY A 509 12.20 -30.55 4.66
C GLY A 509 11.01 -29.57 4.75
N ARG A 510 11.22 -28.22 4.85
CA ARG A 510 10.17 -27.19 4.92
C ARG A 510 10.29 -26.10 3.88
N ALA A 511 11.47 -25.90 3.31
CA ALA A 511 11.73 -24.89 2.30
C ALA A 511 12.60 -25.46 1.17
N LEU A 512 12.39 -24.94 -0.04
CA LEU A 512 13.24 -25.26 -1.17
C LEU A 512 14.55 -24.49 -1.04
N LYS A 513 15.71 -25.11 -1.29
CA LYS A 513 16.97 -24.39 -1.38
C LYS A 513 16.96 -23.52 -2.65
N SER A 514 17.43 -22.29 -2.56
CA SER A 514 17.49 -21.35 -3.69
C SER A 514 18.57 -21.75 -4.72
N SER A 515 19.57 -22.50 -4.27
CA SER A 515 20.67 -23.03 -5.08
C SER A 515 20.50 -24.52 -5.32
N TYR A 516 21.00 -25.01 -6.45
CA TYR A 516 21.11 -26.45 -6.70
C TYR A 516 22.22 -27.09 -5.87
N GLU A 517 21.97 -28.26 -5.35
CA GLU A 517 23.01 -29.11 -4.75
C GLU A 517 23.75 -29.92 -5.84
N GLU A 518 24.95 -30.41 -5.53
CA GLU A 518 25.68 -31.27 -6.47
C GLU A 518 24.90 -32.54 -6.85
N SER A 519 24.09 -33.05 -5.92
CA SER A 519 23.19 -34.17 -6.17
C SER A 519 22.05 -33.86 -7.15
N ASP A 520 21.58 -32.60 -7.21
CA ASP A 520 20.48 -32.21 -8.07
C ASP A 520 20.91 -32.13 -9.56
N LYS A 521 22.19 -31.90 -9.81
CA LYS A 521 22.73 -31.86 -11.19
C LYS A 521 22.73 -33.22 -11.90
N LEU A 522 22.89 -34.28 -11.14
CA LEU A 522 22.84 -35.66 -11.67
C LEU A 522 21.44 -36.05 -12.14
N THR A 523 20.40 -35.55 -11.46
CA THR A 523 19.00 -35.82 -11.82
C THR A 523 18.50 -34.99 -13.01
N LEU A 524 19.07 -33.84 -13.30
CA LEU A 524 18.69 -33.02 -14.46
C LEU A 524 19.25 -33.57 -15.77
N GLU A 525 20.45 -34.17 -15.74
CA GLU A 525 21.00 -34.88 -16.91
C GLU A 525 20.20 -36.15 -17.22
N ASP A 526 19.66 -36.82 -16.18
CA ASP A 526 18.78 -37.99 -16.34
C ASP A 526 17.36 -37.63 -16.87
N MET A 527 16.89 -36.40 -16.71
CA MET A 527 15.56 -35.94 -17.19
C MET A 527 15.53 -35.52 -18.65
N GLU A 528 16.65 -35.20 -19.29
CA GLU A 528 16.73 -34.92 -20.73
C GLU A 528 16.50 -36.19 -21.60
N GLU A 529 16.49 -37.39 -21.00
CA GLU A 529 16.23 -38.67 -21.70
C GLU A 529 14.76 -39.14 -21.62
N ILE A 530 13.81 -38.35 -21.11
CA ILE A 530 12.40 -38.76 -21.06
C ILE A 530 11.77 -38.45 -22.43
N PRO A 531 11.32 -39.49 -23.22
CA PRO A 531 10.62 -39.25 -24.49
C PRO A 531 9.32 -38.49 -24.24
N SER A 532 9.02 -37.49 -25.08
CA SER A 532 7.76 -36.76 -25.06
C SER A 532 6.58 -37.72 -25.06
N LEU A 533 5.79 -37.74 -23.99
CA LEU A 533 4.49 -38.38 -23.96
C LEU A 533 3.56 -37.62 -24.90
N GLU A 534 3.24 -38.22 -26.05
CA GLU A 534 2.14 -37.76 -26.88
C GLU A 534 0.84 -37.87 -26.09
N VAL A 535 0.26 -36.74 -25.77
CA VAL A 535 -1.11 -36.66 -25.22
C VAL A 535 -2.05 -36.81 -26.41
N ASN A 536 -2.73 -37.97 -26.45
CA ASN A 536 -3.85 -38.21 -27.39
C ASN A 536 -5.13 -37.52 -26.91
#